data_3e6faaf59e0f0e0887d1ef35d1b9a89c
#
_entry.id   3e6faaf59e0f0e0887d1ef35d1b9a89c
#
_cell.length_a   1.000
_cell.length_b   1.000
_cell.length_c   1.000
_cell.angle_alpha   90.00
_cell.angle_beta   90.00
_cell.angle_gamma   90.00
#
_symmetry.space_group_name_H-M   'P 1'
#
loop_
_entity.id
_entity.type
_entity.pdbx_description
1 polymer ?
#
loop_
_entity_poly.entity_id
_entity_poly.type
_entity_poly.pdbx_seq_one_letter_code
_entity_poly.pdbx_strand_id
1 'polypeptide(L)'
;MISMNRQEVQNSRTKPAEMIGNEDDILINGSSKFPSALFLRVPPSSNKPKYHFLSLDGNPVRDPIRSLTFADDSAGISILQSCNGLLLCRSNRRTGEYNRNYYIYNPTTNKYTILPQPANRIPNTIFCVILAFDPSRSSYYKVVFVRSSRSSPYLYQLEIYSSETQLWSYSSEIPKVNYSRWAYCCGAIYWMSYSRNFLCFEVDQERFREIPMPEIPDDWGQQPICRYFRELGGRLHLILTNGRHSTRQFDVYEMEKDLSGWFVKYRVDLNALISQHPEMTRSYAHPSDWDYHAFSVLAVVCKESEGSFMVLHIPGKAISYSFKDRTCTLLHDFAPGCTDIEGCTTFEGKDVYPYIGTFARVGSWPLANVG
;
A
#
# COMPACT_ATOMS: atom_id res chain seq x y z
N MET A 1 73.05 -13.16 46.78
CA MET A 1 72.05 -14.13 47.15
C MET A 1 70.70 -13.44 46.89
N ILE A 2 70.18 -13.62 45.76
CA ILE A 2 69.16 -12.75 45.21
C ILE A 2 67.85 -13.51 45.25
N SER A 3 66.87 -12.97 45.90
CA SER A 3 65.49 -13.42 45.98
C SER A 3 64.71 -12.79 44.82
N MET A 4 64.12 -13.60 43.93
CA MET A 4 63.22 -13.15 42.90
C MET A 4 61.77 -13.27 43.33
N ASN A 5 61.09 -12.14 43.40
CA ASN A 5 59.66 -12.02 43.59
C ASN A 5 58.95 -12.32 42.29
N ARG A 6 58.06 -13.30 42.27
CA ARG A 6 57.04 -13.53 41.22
C ARG A 6 55.81 -12.70 41.57
N GLN A 7 55.47 -11.74 40.72
CA GLN A 7 54.15 -11.09 40.73
C GLN A 7 53.16 -11.99 39.99
N GLU A 8 52.10 -12.35 40.69
CA GLU A 8 50.89 -12.97 40.11
C GLU A 8 50.10 -11.91 39.36
N VAL A 9 49.88 -12.13 38.06
CA VAL A 9 48.94 -11.37 37.25
C VAL A 9 47.54 -12.02 37.37
N GLN A 10 46.67 -11.37 38.13
CA GLN A 10 45.25 -11.72 38.18
C GLN A 10 44.59 -11.34 36.88
N ASN A 11 44.21 -12.34 36.11
CA ASN A 11 43.31 -12.24 34.93
C ASN A 11 41.87 -12.08 35.43
N SER A 12 41.38 -10.85 35.50
CA SER A 12 39.95 -10.60 35.65
C SER A 12 39.23 -10.85 34.31
N ARG A 13 38.64 -12.03 34.14
CA ARG A 13 37.66 -12.30 33.10
C ARG A 13 36.37 -11.54 33.43
N THR A 14 36.16 -10.41 32.77
CA THR A 14 34.84 -9.80 32.65
C THR A 14 33.95 -10.70 31.80
N LYS A 15 32.90 -11.23 32.39
CA LYS A 15 31.80 -11.89 31.68
C LYS A 15 31.12 -10.87 30.78
N PRO A 16 30.77 -11.21 29.52
CA PRO A 16 29.92 -10.36 28.72
C PRO A 16 28.54 -10.27 29.41
N ALA A 17 28.04 -9.07 29.56
CA ALA A 17 26.66 -8.85 29.98
C ALA A 17 25.75 -9.48 28.92
N GLU A 18 24.94 -10.46 29.28
CA GLU A 18 23.85 -10.96 28.48
C GLU A 18 22.84 -9.82 28.27
N MET A 19 22.83 -9.27 27.06
CA MET A 19 21.72 -8.43 26.62
C MET A 19 20.53 -9.35 26.36
N ILE A 20 19.69 -9.51 27.36
CA ILE A 20 18.34 -10.02 27.19
C ILE A 20 17.50 -8.83 26.69
N GLY A 21 17.69 -8.45 25.42
CA GLY A 21 16.71 -7.66 24.71
C GLY A 21 15.57 -8.60 24.31
N ASN A 22 14.34 -8.23 24.59
CA ASN A 22 13.18 -8.96 24.12
C ASN A 22 13.30 -9.15 22.61
N GLU A 23 13.10 -10.36 22.09
CA GLU A 23 13.11 -10.65 20.65
C GLU A 23 12.13 -9.74 19.89
N ASP A 24 11.07 -9.28 20.54
CA ASP A 24 10.08 -8.35 19.98
C ASP A 24 10.63 -6.94 19.71
N ASP A 25 11.54 -6.42 20.55
CA ASP A 25 12.18 -5.10 20.36
C ASP A 25 13.18 -5.10 19.21
N ILE A 26 13.82 -6.23 18.92
CA ILE A 26 14.75 -6.39 17.79
C ILE A 26 13.97 -6.44 16.46
N LEU A 27 12.75 -6.98 16.46
CA LEU A 27 11.90 -7.12 15.28
C LEU A 27 11.29 -5.78 14.83
N ILE A 28 11.06 -4.84 15.75
CA ILE A 28 10.48 -3.51 15.45
C ILE A 28 11.55 -2.57 14.84
N ASN A 29 12.80 -2.66 15.27
CA ASN A 29 13.88 -1.76 14.86
C ASN A 29 14.48 -2.07 13.47
N GLY A 30 14.12 -3.18 12.83
CA GLY A 30 14.63 -3.59 11.51
C GLY A 30 13.71 -3.24 10.32
N SER A 31 12.51 -2.72 10.55
CA SER A 31 11.57 -2.39 9.47
C SER A 31 11.83 -1.01 8.88
N SER A 32 12.09 -0.94 7.57
CA SER A 32 12.12 0.35 6.86
C SER A 32 10.74 1.00 6.91
N LYS A 33 10.69 2.30 7.19
CA LYS A 33 9.44 3.06 7.13
C LYS A 33 8.99 3.39 5.70
N PHE A 34 9.87 3.18 4.72
CA PHE A 34 9.66 3.57 3.33
C PHE A 34 9.82 2.36 2.41
N PRO A 35 9.07 2.32 1.31
CA PRO A 35 9.19 1.26 0.34
C PRO A 35 10.56 1.32 -0.36
N SER A 36 11.21 0.16 -0.49
CA SER A 36 12.43 -0.02 -1.28
C SER A 36 12.14 -0.43 -2.72
N ALA A 37 10.93 -0.92 -2.98
CA ALA A 37 10.49 -1.33 -4.31
C ALA A 37 8.97 -1.31 -4.45
N LEU A 38 8.49 -1.51 -5.68
CA LEU A 38 7.07 -1.64 -6.02
C LEU A 38 6.84 -2.95 -6.77
N PHE A 39 5.76 -3.67 -6.41
CA PHE A 39 5.20 -4.70 -7.28
C PHE A 39 4.16 -4.06 -8.18
N LEU A 40 4.34 -4.18 -9.47
CA LEU A 40 3.45 -3.65 -10.50
C LEU A 40 2.72 -4.82 -11.15
N ARG A 41 1.40 -4.88 -10.98
CA ARG A 41 0.59 -5.92 -11.59
C ARG A 41 0.46 -5.69 -13.08
N VAL A 42 0.98 -6.61 -13.88
CA VAL A 42 0.82 -6.58 -15.33
C VAL A 42 -0.63 -6.88 -15.71
N PRO A 43 -1.24 -6.12 -16.64
CA PRO A 43 -2.55 -6.46 -17.17
C PRO A 43 -2.61 -7.91 -17.67
N PRO A 44 -3.71 -8.63 -17.45
CA PRO A 44 -3.77 -10.05 -17.67
C PRO A 44 -3.71 -10.42 -19.15
N SER A 45 -2.55 -10.87 -19.62
CA SER A 45 -2.43 -11.65 -20.87
C SER A 45 -2.73 -13.14 -20.62
N SER A 46 -2.89 -13.58 -19.38
CA SER A 46 -3.16 -14.96 -18.97
C SER A 46 -3.99 -14.99 -17.69
N ASN A 47 -4.56 -16.17 -17.34
CA ASN A 47 -5.35 -16.35 -16.12
C ASN A 47 -4.53 -16.21 -14.82
N LYS A 48 -3.20 -16.20 -14.90
CA LYS A 48 -2.31 -16.04 -13.73
C LYS A 48 -1.76 -14.62 -13.71
N PRO A 49 -1.90 -13.87 -12.60
CA PRO A 49 -1.34 -12.53 -12.46
C PRO A 49 0.18 -12.59 -12.55
N LYS A 50 0.76 -11.63 -13.27
CA LYS A 50 2.19 -11.40 -13.32
C LYS A 50 2.48 -10.06 -12.67
N TYR A 51 3.66 -9.93 -12.07
CA TYR A 51 4.13 -8.71 -11.44
C TYR A 51 5.51 -8.36 -11.97
N HIS A 52 5.73 -7.08 -12.21
CA HIS A 52 7.06 -6.51 -12.34
C HIS A 52 7.51 -6.03 -10.97
N PHE A 53 8.77 -6.23 -10.64
CA PHE A 53 9.40 -5.71 -9.45
C PHE A 53 10.26 -4.50 -9.83
N LEU A 54 9.87 -3.32 -9.36
CA LEU A 54 10.57 -2.05 -9.62
C LEU A 54 11.32 -1.62 -8.37
N SER A 55 12.66 -1.65 -8.41
CA SER A 55 13.51 -1.11 -7.34
C SER A 55 13.43 0.42 -7.33
N LEU A 56 13.33 1.02 -6.14
CA LEU A 56 13.31 2.46 -5.95
C LEU A 56 14.70 3.04 -5.59
N ASP A 57 15.65 2.18 -5.23
CA ASP A 57 17.00 2.58 -4.81
C ASP A 57 18.04 2.40 -5.93
N GLY A 58 17.62 2.03 -7.14
CA GLY A 58 18.51 1.78 -8.28
C GLY A 58 19.40 0.53 -8.14
N ASN A 59 19.37 -0.12 -7.00
CA ASN A 59 20.10 -1.37 -6.77
C ASN A 59 19.29 -2.54 -7.33
N PRO A 60 19.95 -3.56 -7.94
CA PRO A 60 19.29 -4.79 -8.32
C PRO A 60 18.90 -5.55 -7.04
N VAL A 61 17.75 -5.22 -6.49
CA VAL A 61 17.17 -5.99 -5.39
C VAL A 61 16.70 -7.31 -5.98
N ARG A 62 17.10 -8.43 -5.34
CA ARG A 62 16.54 -9.73 -5.71
C ARG A 62 15.02 -9.63 -5.57
N ASP A 63 14.31 -9.94 -6.66
CA ASP A 63 12.86 -10.04 -6.63
C ASP A 63 12.44 -11.01 -5.50
N PRO A 64 11.85 -10.51 -4.41
CA PRO A 64 11.44 -11.36 -3.29
C PRO A 64 10.26 -12.25 -3.66
N ILE A 65 9.60 -11.96 -4.77
CA ILE A 65 8.49 -12.73 -5.28
C ILE A 65 8.81 -13.22 -6.69
N ARG A 66 9.63 -14.25 -6.82
CA ARG A 66 9.83 -14.93 -8.12
C ARG A 66 8.51 -15.48 -8.70
N SER A 67 7.57 -15.80 -7.85
CA SER A 67 6.20 -16.13 -8.20
C SER A 67 5.37 -16.15 -6.91
N LEU A 68 4.10 -15.71 -6.98
CA LEU A 68 3.14 -15.91 -5.88
C LEU A 68 2.73 -17.40 -5.80
N THR A 69 3.72 -18.29 -5.72
CA THR A 69 3.55 -19.74 -5.63
C THR A 69 3.79 -20.26 -4.21
N PHE A 70 3.72 -19.38 -3.22
CA PHE A 70 3.89 -19.72 -1.82
C PHE A 70 2.81 -20.68 -1.30
N ALA A 71 1.66 -20.73 -1.94
CA ALA A 71 0.60 -21.71 -1.70
C ALA A 71 0.30 -22.46 -3.01
N ASP A 72 0.05 -23.76 -2.90
CA ASP A 72 -0.33 -24.61 -4.04
C ASP A 72 -1.78 -24.29 -4.47
N ASP A 73 -1.95 -23.17 -5.18
CA ASP A 73 -3.21 -22.73 -5.77
C ASP A 73 -3.10 -22.73 -7.28
N SER A 74 -3.69 -23.75 -7.91
CA SER A 74 -3.65 -23.95 -9.36
C SER A 74 -4.24 -22.78 -10.17
N ALA A 75 -5.15 -22.00 -9.56
CA ALA A 75 -5.76 -20.83 -10.19
C ALA A 75 -4.87 -19.58 -10.13
N GLY A 76 -3.79 -19.64 -9.36
CA GLY A 76 -2.91 -18.50 -9.10
C GLY A 76 -3.44 -17.59 -8.00
N ILE A 77 -2.57 -16.70 -7.54
CA ILE A 77 -2.82 -15.79 -6.42
C ILE A 77 -2.65 -14.36 -6.89
N SER A 78 -3.57 -13.48 -6.49
CA SER A 78 -3.49 -12.03 -6.74
C SER A 78 -3.22 -11.27 -5.45
N ILE A 79 -2.31 -10.29 -5.49
CA ILE A 79 -2.19 -9.29 -4.44
C ILE A 79 -3.41 -8.37 -4.50
N LEU A 80 -4.01 -8.10 -3.36
CA LEU A 80 -5.09 -7.12 -3.19
C LEU A 80 -4.56 -5.83 -2.56
N GLN A 81 -3.60 -5.96 -1.63
CA GLN A 81 -3.06 -4.84 -0.87
C GLN A 81 -1.66 -5.17 -0.35
N SER A 82 -0.82 -4.15 -0.23
CA SER A 82 0.36 -4.14 0.62
C SER A 82 0.13 -3.20 1.81
N CYS A 83 0.48 -3.64 3.01
CA CYS A 83 0.34 -2.87 4.24
C CYS A 83 1.53 -3.15 5.17
N ASN A 84 2.40 -2.17 5.33
CA ASN A 84 3.58 -2.22 6.21
C ASN A 84 4.40 -3.53 6.10
N GLY A 85 4.63 -3.97 4.85
CA GLY A 85 5.43 -5.14 4.50
C GLY A 85 4.67 -6.47 4.45
N LEU A 86 3.42 -6.52 4.90
CA LEU A 86 2.54 -7.66 4.69
C LEU A 86 1.71 -7.48 3.41
N LEU A 87 1.47 -8.56 2.71
CA LEU A 87 0.61 -8.61 1.53
C LEU A 87 -0.69 -9.36 1.87
N LEU A 88 -1.82 -8.71 1.61
CA LEU A 88 -3.11 -9.38 1.52
C LEU A 88 -3.25 -9.94 0.11
N CYS A 89 -3.48 -11.23 0.00
CA CYS A 89 -3.59 -11.94 -1.27
C CYS A 89 -4.90 -12.72 -1.36
N ARG A 90 -5.32 -13.05 -2.58
CA ARG A 90 -6.54 -13.79 -2.86
C ARG A 90 -6.32 -14.86 -3.94
N SER A 91 -6.93 -16.04 -3.75
CA SER A 91 -7.04 -17.05 -4.80
C SER A 91 -7.86 -16.56 -5.99
N ASN A 92 -7.42 -16.89 -7.22
CA ASN A 92 -8.12 -16.53 -8.46
C ASN A 92 -9.11 -17.60 -8.92
N ARG A 93 -9.47 -18.57 -8.08
CA ARG A 93 -10.43 -19.61 -8.43
C ARG A 93 -11.72 -19.01 -8.97
N ARG A 94 -12.14 -19.48 -10.15
CA ARG A 94 -13.38 -19.03 -10.83
C ARG A 94 -14.63 -19.74 -10.32
N THR A 95 -14.47 -20.85 -9.62
CA THR A 95 -15.59 -21.66 -9.12
C THR A 95 -16.23 -20.99 -7.93
N GLY A 96 -17.36 -20.35 -8.17
CA GLY A 96 -18.27 -19.77 -7.19
C GLY A 96 -17.54 -19.00 -6.08
N GLU A 97 -17.82 -17.75 -5.88
CA GLU A 97 -17.13 -16.84 -4.93
C GLU A 97 -17.11 -17.35 -3.48
N TYR A 98 -17.78 -18.47 -3.20
CA TYR A 98 -17.95 -19.09 -1.89
C TYR A 98 -16.67 -19.67 -1.26
N ASN A 99 -15.64 -20.00 -2.08
CA ASN A 99 -14.46 -20.73 -1.64
C ASN A 99 -13.15 -20.06 -2.02
N ARG A 100 -13.15 -18.74 -2.17
CA ARG A 100 -11.89 -18.01 -2.38
C ARG A 100 -11.12 -17.93 -1.08
N ASN A 101 -9.91 -18.47 -1.09
CA ASN A 101 -8.99 -18.30 0.02
C ASN A 101 -8.39 -16.87 -0.01
N TYR A 102 -8.27 -16.28 1.15
CA TYR A 102 -7.49 -15.09 1.39
C TYR A 102 -6.25 -15.48 2.19
N TYR A 103 -5.14 -14.84 1.86
CA TYR A 103 -3.85 -15.12 2.47
C TYR A 103 -3.25 -13.84 3.00
N ILE A 104 -2.59 -13.92 4.15
CA ILE A 104 -1.63 -12.90 4.58
C ILE A 104 -0.25 -13.50 4.32
N TYR A 105 0.55 -12.79 3.53
CA TYR A 105 1.87 -13.23 3.10
C TYR A 105 2.93 -12.19 3.44
N ASN A 106 4.03 -12.64 4.03
CA ASN A 106 5.20 -11.83 4.25
C ASN A 106 6.29 -12.20 3.24
N PRO A 107 6.56 -11.37 2.23
CA PRO A 107 7.54 -11.67 1.19
C PRO A 107 8.98 -11.66 1.70
N THR A 108 9.30 -10.96 2.80
CA THR A 108 10.64 -10.94 3.39
C THR A 108 10.98 -12.29 4.03
N THR A 109 10.04 -12.90 4.73
CA THR A 109 10.24 -14.17 5.44
C THR A 109 9.77 -15.38 4.64
N ASN A 110 9.10 -15.17 3.51
CA ASN A 110 8.43 -16.19 2.69
C ASN A 110 7.41 -17.04 3.48
N LYS A 111 6.76 -16.44 4.49
CA LYS A 111 5.76 -17.10 5.30
C LYS A 111 4.37 -16.58 4.97
N TYR A 112 3.37 -17.45 5.06
CA TYR A 112 1.98 -17.08 4.85
C TYR A 112 1.05 -17.80 5.82
N THR A 113 -0.16 -17.27 5.96
CA THR A 113 -1.29 -17.91 6.62
C THR A 113 -2.55 -17.77 5.77
N ILE A 114 -3.46 -18.73 5.90
CA ILE A 114 -4.77 -18.68 5.25
C ILE A 114 -5.75 -18.09 6.26
N LEU A 115 -6.48 -17.05 5.86
CA LEU A 115 -7.53 -16.49 6.71
C LEU A 115 -8.66 -17.51 6.87
N PRO A 116 -9.13 -17.74 8.10
CA PRO A 116 -10.32 -18.56 8.33
C PRO A 116 -11.51 -17.91 7.64
N GLN A 117 -12.42 -18.74 7.14
CA GLN A 117 -13.63 -18.25 6.51
C GLN A 117 -14.61 -17.74 7.58
N PRO A 118 -15.29 -16.60 7.37
CA PRO A 118 -16.35 -16.17 8.27
C PRO A 118 -17.48 -17.22 8.36
N ALA A 119 -18.09 -17.36 9.55
CA ALA A 119 -19.12 -18.36 9.80
C ALA A 119 -20.36 -18.21 8.88
N ASN A 120 -20.75 -16.98 8.59
CA ASN A 120 -21.92 -16.68 7.75
C ASN A 120 -21.51 -16.36 6.32
N ARG A 121 -21.42 -17.37 5.48
CA ARG A 121 -21.10 -17.23 4.07
C ARG A 121 -22.32 -16.76 3.28
N ILE A 122 -22.37 -15.49 2.90
CA ILE A 122 -23.30 -14.99 1.93
C ILE A 122 -22.56 -14.81 0.60
N PRO A 123 -23.04 -15.44 -0.47
CA PRO A 123 -22.41 -15.31 -1.78
C PRO A 123 -22.41 -13.87 -2.29
N ASN A 124 -21.38 -13.53 -3.08
CA ASN A 124 -21.32 -12.33 -3.92
C ASN A 124 -21.59 -11.00 -3.19
N THR A 125 -21.26 -10.91 -1.90
CA THR A 125 -21.54 -9.75 -1.08
C THR A 125 -20.29 -8.98 -0.65
N ILE A 126 -19.08 -9.52 -0.93
CA ILE A 126 -17.82 -8.86 -0.55
C ILE A 126 -17.41 -7.89 -1.64
N PHE A 127 -17.38 -6.60 -1.32
CA PHE A 127 -16.94 -5.54 -2.22
C PHE A 127 -15.46 -5.22 -2.07
N CYS A 128 -14.96 -5.26 -0.82
CA CYS A 128 -13.59 -4.92 -0.52
C CYS A 128 -13.08 -5.76 0.67
N VAL A 129 -11.79 -6.05 0.66
CA VAL A 129 -11.07 -6.67 1.77
C VAL A 129 -9.84 -5.82 2.06
N ILE A 130 -9.67 -5.42 3.32
CA ILE A 130 -8.64 -4.47 3.73
C ILE A 130 -7.82 -5.08 4.85
N LEU A 131 -6.51 -5.06 4.70
CA LEU A 131 -5.55 -5.42 5.74
C LEU A 131 -5.21 -4.15 6.54
N ALA A 132 -5.46 -4.20 7.84
CA ALA A 132 -5.11 -3.18 8.81
C ALA A 132 -3.94 -3.71 9.66
N PHE A 133 -2.73 -3.26 9.34
CA PHE A 133 -1.51 -3.64 10.05
C PHE A 133 -0.63 -2.42 10.25
N ASP A 134 -0.29 -2.13 11.51
CA ASP A 134 0.64 -1.08 11.89
C ASP A 134 1.58 -1.62 12.96
N PRO A 135 2.81 -2.02 12.60
CA PRO A 135 3.76 -2.63 13.52
C PRO A 135 4.23 -1.68 14.63
N SER A 136 4.03 -0.36 14.46
CA SER A 136 4.34 0.61 15.53
C SER A 136 3.29 0.64 16.64
N ARG A 137 2.09 0.09 16.40
CA ARG A 137 0.96 0.06 17.32
C ARG A 137 0.70 -1.33 17.88
N SER A 138 0.83 -2.36 17.06
CA SER A 138 0.56 -3.75 17.44
C SER A 138 1.31 -4.72 16.54
N SER A 139 1.77 -5.82 17.12
CA SER A 139 2.30 -6.97 16.38
C SER A 139 1.20 -7.78 15.68
N TYR A 140 -0.06 -7.55 16.02
CA TYR A 140 -1.22 -8.20 15.43
C TYR A 140 -1.81 -7.37 14.29
N TYR A 141 -2.39 -8.05 13.31
CA TYR A 141 -3.12 -7.41 12.21
C TYR A 141 -4.62 -7.70 12.32
N LYS A 142 -5.41 -6.87 11.69
CA LYS A 142 -6.83 -7.10 11.46
C LYS A 142 -7.13 -7.14 9.97
N VAL A 143 -8.18 -7.86 9.58
CA VAL A 143 -8.68 -7.87 8.20
C VAL A 143 -10.14 -7.48 8.21
N VAL A 144 -10.48 -6.45 7.46
CA VAL A 144 -11.85 -5.90 7.38
C VAL A 144 -12.47 -6.28 6.04
N PHE A 145 -13.59 -7.01 6.11
CA PHE A 145 -14.44 -7.30 4.96
C PHE A 145 -15.56 -6.27 4.90
N VAL A 146 -15.72 -5.63 3.75
CA VAL A 146 -16.82 -4.74 3.43
C VAL A 146 -17.83 -5.50 2.60
N ARG A 147 -19.02 -5.72 3.13
CA ARG A 147 -20.07 -6.53 2.50
C ARG A 147 -21.36 -5.73 2.28
N SER A 148 -22.27 -6.27 1.45
CA SER A 148 -23.65 -5.80 1.46
C SER A 148 -24.26 -5.98 2.84
N SER A 149 -24.94 -4.95 3.34
CA SER A 149 -25.79 -5.11 4.52
C SER A 149 -27.04 -5.93 4.20
N ARG A 150 -27.54 -6.63 5.22
CA ARG A 150 -28.82 -7.33 5.16
C ARG A 150 -29.99 -6.41 5.52
N SER A 151 -29.72 -5.38 6.31
CA SER A 151 -30.74 -4.45 6.82
C SER A 151 -31.16 -3.45 5.76
N SER A 152 -30.23 -3.04 4.87
CA SER A 152 -30.48 -1.98 3.90
C SER A 152 -29.60 -2.09 2.67
N PRO A 153 -30.15 -1.85 1.46
CA PRO A 153 -29.38 -1.78 0.23
C PRO A 153 -28.46 -0.55 0.14
N TYR A 154 -28.60 0.40 1.06
CA TYR A 154 -27.82 1.64 1.12
C TYR A 154 -26.68 1.59 2.12
N LEU A 155 -26.52 0.48 2.83
CA LEU A 155 -25.49 0.28 3.85
C LEU A 155 -24.55 -0.84 3.46
N TYR A 156 -23.34 -0.79 4.02
CA TYR A 156 -22.39 -1.90 4.04
C TYR A 156 -22.22 -2.39 5.47
N GLN A 157 -22.08 -3.70 5.60
CA GLN A 157 -21.71 -4.38 6.85
C GLN A 157 -20.21 -4.59 6.89
N LEU A 158 -19.58 -4.26 8.01
CA LEU A 158 -18.18 -4.59 8.26
C LEU A 158 -18.09 -5.90 9.07
N GLU A 159 -17.19 -6.79 8.65
CA GLU A 159 -16.74 -7.97 9.40
C GLU A 159 -15.24 -7.84 9.62
N ILE A 160 -14.80 -8.02 10.85
CA ILE A 160 -13.41 -7.82 11.25
C ILE A 160 -12.84 -9.13 11.77
N TYR A 161 -11.76 -9.59 11.14
CA TYR A 161 -10.91 -10.66 11.67
C TYR A 161 -9.78 -10.06 12.48
N SER A 162 -9.53 -10.57 13.68
CA SER A 162 -8.36 -10.25 14.48
C SER A 162 -7.39 -11.42 14.49
N SER A 163 -6.13 -11.18 14.13
CA SER A 163 -5.07 -12.20 14.23
C SER A 163 -4.66 -12.50 15.67
N GLU A 164 -4.97 -11.61 16.62
CA GLU A 164 -4.75 -11.81 18.05
C GLU A 164 -5.69 -12.86 18.63
N THR A 165 -7.00 -12.70 18.40
CA THR A 165 -8.02 -13.62 18.90
C THR A 165 -8.32 -14.79 17.97
N GLN A 166 -7.88 -14.69 16.69
CA GLN A 166 -8.18 -15.61 15.60
C GLN A 166 -9.69 -15.76 15.29
N LEU A 167 -10.48 -14.75 15.64
CA LEU A 167 -11.92 -14.73 15.51
C LEU A 167 -12.39 -13.62 14.57
N TRP A 168 -13.54 -13.87 13.95
CA TRP A 168 -14.33 -12.88 13.24
C TRP A 168 -15.36 -12.25 14.17
N SER A 169 -15.53 -10.94 14.07
CA SER A 169 -16.59 -10.17 14.72
C SER A 169 -17.37 -9.36 13.69
N TYR A 170 -18.65 -9.13 13.98
CA TYR A 170 -19.46 -8.16 13.24
C TYR A 170 -19.26 -6.79 13.88
N SER A 171 -18.99 -5.81 13.04
CA SER A 171 -18.91 -4.41 13.44
C SER A 171 -20.16 -3.65 12.96
N SER A 172 -20.08 -2.33 13.00
CA SER A 172 -21.15 -1.44 12.60
C SER A 172 -21.48 -1.50 11.12
N GLU A 173 -22.68 -1.14 10.74
CA GLU A 173 -23.03 -0.81 9.36
C GLU A 173 -22.57 0.61 9.02
N ILE A 174 -22.07 0.80 7.79
CA ILE A 174 -21.59 2.08 7.29
C ILE A 174 -22.37 2.50 6.05
N PRO A 175 -22.51 3.81 5.77
CA PRO A 175 -23.05 4.29 4.51
C PRO A 175 -22.27 3.78 3.31
N LYS A 176 -22.89 3.72 2.14
CA LYS A 176 -22.19 3.37 0.91
C LYS A 176 -21.05 4.35 0.64
N VAL A 177 -19.87 3.79 0.43
CA VAL A 177 -18.62 4.50 0.12
C VAL A 177 -18.06 4.01 -1.22
N ASN A 178 -17.14 4.75 -1.77
CA ASN A 178 -16.37 4.28 -2.91
C ASN A 178 -15.33 3.26 -2.45
N TYR A 179 -15.69 1.97 -2.44
CA TYR A 179 -14.83 0.88 -1.99
C TYR A 179 -13.57 0.65 -2.86
N SER A 180 -13.44 1.32 -4.00
CA SER A 180 -12.24 1.27 -4.83
C SER A 180 -11.23 2.38 -4.50
N ARG A 181 -11.60 3.35 -3.66
CA ARG A 181 -10.78 4.50 -3.27
C ARG A 181 -10.68 4.59 -1.76
N TRP A 182 -9.67 3.93 -1.21
CA TRP A 182 -9.43 3.88 0.22
C TRP A 182 -7.94 3.82 0.55
N ALA A 183 -7.60 4.17 1.80
CA ALA A 183 -6.28 4.01 2.37
C ALA A 183 -6.41 3.56 3.83
N TYR A 184 -5.42 2.79 4.32
CA TYR A 184 -5.26 2.52 5.74
C TYR A 184 -4.10 3.35 6.27
N CYS A 185 -4.30 4.04 7.38
CA CYS A 185 -3.29 4.87 8.02
C CYS A 185 -3.53 4.94 9.53
N CYS A 186 -2.48 4.70 10.32
CA CYS A 186 -2.48 4.94 11.77
C CYS A 186 -3.67 4.31 12.52
N GLY A 187 -4.07 3.09 12.16
CA GLY A 187 -5.15 2.36 12.83
C GLY A 187 -6.55 2.66 12.30
N ALA A 188 -6.67 3.46 11.25
CA ALA A 188 -7.95 3.79 10.65
C ALA A 188 -7.98 3.54 9.13
N ILE A 189 -9.17 3.23 8.61
CA ILE A 189 -9.45 3.10 7.19
C ILE A 189 -10.20 4.35 6.73
N TYR A 190 -9.75 4.91 5.62
CA TYR A 190 -10.31 6.12 5.03
C TYR A 190 -10.87 5.79 3.66
N TRP A 191 -12.18 5.94 3.47
CA TRP A 191 -12.84 5.79 2.18
C TRP A 191 -13.22 7.15 1.62
N MET A 192 -13.00 7.35 0.34
CA MET A 192 -13.53 8.50 -0.36
C MET A 192 -15.05 8.33 -0.51
N SER A 193 -15.82 9.27 0.02
CA SER A 193 -17.27 9.28 -0.09
C SER A 193 -17.74 9.94 -1.41
N TYR A 194 -18.96 9.64 -1.81
CA TYR A 194 -19.61 10.34 -2.93
C TYR A 194 -20.03 11.79 -2.58
N SER A 195 -20.08 12.14 -1.29
CA SER A 195 -20.45 13.46 -0.78
C SER A 195 -19.28 14.43 -0.57
N ARG A 196 -18.14 14.19 -1.21
CA ARG A 196 -16.91 15.01 -1.13
C ARG A 196 -16.32 15.13 0.29
N ASN A 197 -16.37 14.06 1.05
CA ASN A 197 -15.66 13.88 2.30
C ASN A 197 -15.06 12.48 2.33
N PHE A 198 -14.21 12.23 3.32
CA PHE A 198 -13.73 10.91 3.63
C PHE A 198 -14.52 10.36 4.80
N LEU A 199 -14.95 9.11 4.70
CA LEU A 199 -15.40 8.33 5.84
C LEU A 199 -14.18 7.67 6.47
N CYS A 200 -13.89 8.02 7.73
CA CYS A 200 -12.81 7.45 8.52
C CYS A 200 -13.39 6.43 9.50
N PHE A 201 -12.87 5.20 9.49
CA PHE A 201 -13.23 4.13 10.42
C PHE A 201 -12.03 3.74 11.26
N GLU A 202 -12.08 4.01 12.55
CA GLU A 202 -11.07 3.63 13.54
C GLU A 202 -11.27 2.16 13.90
N VAL A 203 -10.35 1.29 13.41
CA VAL A 203 -10.53 -0.17 13.41
C VAL A 203 -10.54 -0.79 14.82
N ASP A 204 -9.85 -0.17 15.78
CA ASP A 204 -9.77 -0.68 17.16
C ASP A 204 -10.98 -0.25 18.01
N GLN A 205 -11.48 0.97 17.78
CA GLN A 205 -12.62 1.53 18.53
C GLN A 205 -13.95 1.28 17.85
N GLU A 206 -13.91 0.79 16.60
CA GLU A 206 -15.09 0.56 15.75
C GLU A 206 -15.98 1.80 15.62
N ARG A 207 -15.33 2.98 15.53
CA ARG A 207 -15.99 4.28 15.39
C ARG A 207 -15.70 4.88 14.04
N PHE A 208 -16.67 5.63 13.51
CA PHE A 208 -16.43 6.39 12.28
C PHE A 208 -16.75 7.86 12.47
N ARG A 209 -16.09 8.64 11.65
CA ARG A 209 -16.24 10.09 11.54
C ARG A 209 -16.04 10.51 10.09
N GLU A 210 -16.54 11.67 9.77
CA GLU A 210 -16.29 12.30 8.47
C GLU A 210 -15.12 13.27 8.57
N ILE A 211 -14.32 13.31 7.51
CA ILE A 211 -13.17 14.21 7.36
C ILE A 211 -13.37 14.97 6.04
N PRO A 212 -13.24 16.29 6.03
CA PRO A 212 -13.42 17.07 4.81
C PRO A 212 -12.37 16.71 3.76
N MET A 213 -12.74 16.81 2.48
CA MET A 213 -11.75 16.82 1.39
C MET A 213 -11.03 18.18 1.33
N PRO A 214 -9.84 18.23 0.68
CA PRO A 214 -9.22 19.52 0.41
C PRO A 214 -10.14 20.40 -0.40
N GLU A 215 -10.02 21.71 -0.21
CA GLU A 215 -10.69 22.68 -1.08
C GLU A 215 -10.16 22.52 -2.50
N ILE A 216 -11.08 22.37 -3.43
CA ILE A 216 -10.78 22.25 -4.86
C ILE A 216 -11.40 23.43 -5.60
N PRO A 217 -10.78 23.90 -6.70
CA PRO A 217 -11.34 24.99 -7.50
C PRO A 217 -12.75 24.68 -8.00
N ASP A 218 -13.62 25.68 -8.00
CA ASP A 218 -15.04 25.55 -8.40
C ASP A 218 -15.20 25.11 -9.86
N ASP A 219 -14.25 25.47 -10.71
CA ASP A 219 -14.24 25.12 -12.14
C ASP A 219 -13.95 23.65 -12.43
N TRP A 220 -13.47 22.88 -11.43
CA TRP A 220 -13.22 21.43 -11.59
C TRP A 220 -14.50 20.61 -11.71
N GLY A 221 -15.66 21.22 -11.41
CA GLY A 221 -16.93 20.53 -11.45
C GLY A 221 -17.13 19.58 -10.27
N GLN A 222 -18.10 18.69 -10.40
CA GLN A 222 -18.54 17.88 -9.24
C GLN A 222 -17.68 16.65 -8.94
N GLN A 223 -16.80 16.22 -9.87
CA GLN A 223 -16.05 14.97 -9.70
C GLN A 223 -14.58 15.15 -10.10
N PRO A 224 -13.71 15.57 -9.17
CA PRO A 224 -12.28 15.54 -9.40
C PRO A 224 -11.80 14.09 -9.59
N ILE A 225 -10.79 13.91 -10.42
CA ILE A 225 -10.16 12.60 -10.60
C ILE A 225 -9.14 12.40 -9.50
N CYS A 226 -9.34 11.35 -8.70
CA CYS A 226 -8.34 10.91 -7.74
C CYS A 226 -7.25 10.11 -8.45
N ARG A 227 -6.06 10.70 -8.57
CA ARG A 227 -4.89 10.05 -9.17
C ARG A 227 -4.11 9.21 -8.18
N TYR A 228 -4.13 9.61 -6.91
CA TYR A 228 -3.39 8.92 -5.86
C TYR A 228 -4.08 9.15 -4.52
N PHE A 229 -4.22 8.11 -3.71
CA PHE A 229 -4.68 8.18 -2.33
C PHE A 229 -4.09 7.02 -1.54
N ARG A 230 -3.07 7.30 -0.73
CA ARG A 230 -2.38 6.29 0.07
C ARG A 230 -1.74 6.88 1.32
N GLU A 231 -1.46 5.99 2.25
CA GLU A 231 -0.60 6.27 3.40
C GLU A 231 0.87 6.21 2.97
N LEU A 232 1.67 7.12 3.53
CA LEU A 232 3.12 7.09 3.45
C LEU A 232 3.73 7.77 4.68
N GLY A 233 4.59 7.04 5.40
CA GLY A 233 5.29 7.57 6.58
C GLY A 233 4.37 7.99 7.72
N GLY A 234 3.25 7.30 7.89
CA GLY A 234 2.23 7.61 8.92
C GLY A 234 1.31 8.77 8.54
N ARG A 235 1.26 9.18 7.26
CA ARG A 235 0.44 10.26 6.77
C ARG A 235 -0.33 9.88 5.52
N LEU A 236 -1.53 10.44 5.37
CA LEU A 236 -2.30 10.31 4.13
C LEU A 236 -1.83 11.32 3.10
N HIS A 237 -1.64 10.84 1.88
CA HIS A 237 -1.33 11.65 0.71
C HIS A 237 -2.41 11.50 -0.34
N LEU A 238 -2.79 12.60 -0.96
CA LEU A 238 -3.85 12.68 -1.94
C LEU A 238 -3.40 13.52 -3.14
N ILE A 239 -3.71 13.05 -4.35
CA ILE A 239 -3.56 13.83 -5.58
C ILE A 239 -4.90 13.82 -6.29
N LEU A 240 -5.43 15.01 -6.49
CA LEU A 240 -6.64 15.26 -7.26
C LEU A 240 -6.29 16.05 -8.51
N THR A 241 -6.99 15.78 -9.60
CA THR A 241 -6.84 16.53 -10.84
C THR A 241 -8.22 16.88 -11.40
N ASN A 242 -8.26 17.92 -12.25
CA ASN A 242 -9.46 18.28 -12.95
C ASN A 242 -9.92 17.13 -13.87
N GLY A 243 -11.19 16.75 -13.80
CA GLY A 243 -11.77 15.71 -14.65
C GLY A 243 -12.24 16.23 -16.01
N ARG A 244 -12.14 17.52 -16.27
CA ARG A 244 -12.61 18.14 -17.53
C ARG A 244 -11.51 18.59 -18.47
N HIS A 245 -10.30 18.79 -17.93
CA HIS A 245 -9.18 19.35 -18.67
C HIS A 245 -7.90 18.59 -18.47
N SER A 246 -7.06 18.59 -19.48
CA SER A 246 -5.72 18.03 -19.43
C SER A 246 -4.92 18.63 -18.31
N THR A 247 -4.34 17.78 -17.47
CA THR A 247 -3.60 18.20 -16.29
C THR A 247 -2.10 18.09 -16.55
N ARG A 248 -1.39 19.21 -16.45
CA ARG A 248 0.08 19.28 -16.47
C ARG A 248 0.66 19.71 -15.13
N GLN A 249 -0.17 20.35 -14.32
CA GLN A 249 0.20 20.82 -13.00
C GLN A 249 -0.84 20.34 -12.00
N PHE A 250 -0.38 19.88 -10.84
CA PHE A 250 -1.26 19.42 -9.76
C PHE A 250 -0.57 19.52 -8.40
N ASP A 251 -1.36 19.51 -7.35
CA ASP A 251 -0.90 19.54 -5.98
C ASP A 251 -0.92 18.14 -5.36
N VAL A 252 0.10 17.85 -4.55
CA VAL A 252 0.16 16.71 -3.65
C VAL A 252 -0.25 17.21 -2.27
N TYR A 253 -1.42 16.78 -1.83
CA TYR A 253 -1.94 17.11 -0.50
C TYR A 253 -1.44 16.10 0.53
N GLU A 254 -1.17 16.59 1.73
CA GLU A 254 -0.93 15.76 2.92
C GLU A 254 -1.95 16.12 3.99
N MET A 255 -2.45 15.11 4.72
CA MET A 255 -3.37 15.28 5.83
C MET A 255 -2.63 15.82 7.06
N GLU A 256 -3.22 16.80 7.75
CA GLU A 256 -2.73 17.27 9.04
C GLU A 256 -2.71 16.14 10.08
N LYS A 257 -1.80 16.24 11.06
CA LYS A 257 -1.64 15.19 12.10
C LYS A 257 -2.89 14.99 12.95
N ASP A 258 -3.59 16.05 13.22
CA ASP A 258 -4.83 16.08 14.01
C ASP A 258 -6.08 15.75 13.17
N LEU A 259 -5.88 15.47 11.87
CA LEU A 259 -6.93 15.20 10.89
C LEU A 259 -7.89 16.39 10.68
N SER A 260 -7.48 17.60 11.00
CA SER A 260 -8.28 18.82 10.88
C SER A 260 -8.49 19.25 9.42
N GLY A 261 -7.58 18.87 8.53
CA GLY A 261 -7.65 19.27 7.14
C GLY A 261 -6.46 18.78 6.30
N TRP A 262 -6.37 19.33 5.11
CA TRP A 262 -5.32 19.04 4.15
C TRP A 262 -4.53 20.30 3.84
N PHE A 263 -3.23 20.14 3.62
CA PHE A 263 -2.38 21.20 3.10
C PHE A 263 -1.61 20.73 1.86
N VAL A 264 -1.25 21.67 1.01
CA VAL A 264 -0.42 21.39 -0.17
C VAL A 264 1.02 21.19 0.28
N LYS A 265 1.50 19.96 0.15
CA LYS A 265 2.88 19.61 0.49
C LYS A 265 3.84 19.85 -0.66
N TYR A 266 3.43 19.49 -1.89
CA TYR A 266 4.23 19.69 -3.09
C TYR A 266 3.35 20.19 -4.24
N ARG A 267 3.94 21.03 -5.08
CA ARG A 267 3.37 21.42 -6.39
C ARG A 267 4.18 20.80 -7.50
N VAL A 268 3.51 20.08 -8.36
CA VAL A 268 4.09 19.32 -9.47
C VAL A 268 3.82 20.06 -10.78
N ASP A 269 4.85 20.17 -11.60
CA ASP A 269 4.77 20.71 -12.96
C ASP A 269 5.41 19.70 -13.92
N LEU A 270 4.61 19.12 -14.81
CA LEU A 270 5.05 18.10 -15.77
C LEU A 270 5.45 18.69 -17.14
N ASN A 271 5.43 20.02 -17.35
CA ASN A 271 5.71 20.60 -18.66
C ASN A 271 7.08 20.18 -19.21
N ALA A 272 8.12 20.20 -18.36
CA ALA A 272 9.47 19.78 -18.76
C ALA A 272 9.52 18.29 -19.12
N LEU A 273 8.83 17.44 -18.31
CA LEU A 273 8.75 16.00 -18.56
C LEU A 273 8.02 15.70 -19.87
N ILE A 274 6.88 16.35 -20.13
CA ILE A 274 6.11 16.20 -21.36
C ILE A 274 6.94 16.60 -22.58
N SER A 275 7.73 17.68 -22.46
CA SER A 275 8.61 18.12 -23.55
C SER A 275 9.75 17.13 -23.84
N GLN A 276 10.27 16.45 -22.80
CA GLN A 276 11.31 15.42 -22.94
C GLN A 276 10.74 14.08 -23.41
N HIS A 277 9.46 13.82 -23.16
CA HIS A 277 8.74 12.58 -23.46
C HIS A 277 7.49 12.86 -24.26
N PRO A 278 7.62 13.21 -25.58
CA PRO A 278 6.48 13.51 -26.45
C PRO A 278 5.50 12.34 -26.59
N GLU A 279 5.95 11.10 -26.33
CA GLU A 279 5.12 9.90 -26.25
C GLU A 279 4.03 9.97 -25.18
N MET A 280 4.15 10.88 -24.22
CA MET A 280 3.07 11.15 -23.24
C MET A 280 1.85 11.82 -23.87
N THR A 281 2.01 12.44 -25.03
CA THR A 281 0.91 13.17 -25.69
C THR A 281 0.14 12.26 -26.62
N ARG A 282 -1.14 12.05 -26.34
CA ARG A 282 -2.03 11.23 -27.17
C ARG A 282 -2.48 12.01 -28.40
N SER A 283 -1.90 11.71 -29.56
CA SER A 283 -2.20 12.41 -30.81
C SER A 283 -3.65 12.24 -31.31
N TYR A 284 -4.34 11.19 -30.83
CA TYR A 284 -5.72 10.89 -31.16
C TYR A 284 -6.76 11.54 -30.24
N ALA A 285 -6.32 12.07 -29.06
CA ALA A 285 -7.18 12.74 -28.10
C ALA A 285 -7.23 14.23 -28.36
N HIS A 286 -8.32 14.88 -27.94
CA HIS A 286 -8.40 16.34 -28.01
C HIS A 286 -7.53 16.97 -26.90
N PRO A 287 -6.80 18.08 -27.17
CA PRO A 287 -5.92 18.70 -26.15
C PRO A 287 -6.60 19.12 -24.85
N SER A 288 -7.92 19.29 -24.86
CA SER A 288 -8.70 19.58 -23.65
C SER A 288 -9.12 18.31 -22.87
N ASP A 289 -8.93 17.11 -23.41
CA ASP A 289 -9.32 15.91 -22.72
C ASP A 289 -8.47 15.70 -21.45
N TRP A 290 -9.11 15.30 -20.38
CA TRP A 290 -8.45 15.12 -19.08
C TRP A 290 -7.30 14.10 -19.10
N ASP A 291 -7.34 13.18 -20.05
CA ASP A 291 -6.34 12.11 -20.24
C ASP A 291 -5.45 12.34 -21.48
N TYR A 292 -5.44 13.57 -22.03
CA TYR A 292 -4.59 13.95 -23.19
C TYR A 292 -3.11 13.62 -22.97
N HIS A 293 -2.62 13.77 -21.74
CA HIS A 293 -1.29 13.33 -21.35
C HIS A 293 -1.35 12.01 -20.58
N ALA A 294 -0.69 10.99 -21.15
CA ALA A 294 -0.63 9.65 -20.60
C ALA A 294 0.39 9.57 -19.46
N PHE A 295 -0.07 9.60 -18.23
CA PHE A 295 0.73 9.29 -17.03
C PHE A 295 -0.13 8.71 -15.91
N SER A 296 0.52 7.95 -15.04
CA SER A 296 -0.07 7.46 -13.78
C SER A 296 0.89 7.70 -12.63
N VAL A 297 0.36 8.06 -11.47
CA VAL A 297 1.15 8.15 -10.24
C VAL A 297 1.19 6.77 -9.60
N LEU A 298 2.38 6.16 -9.55
CA LEU A 298 2.58 4.84 -8.98
C LEU A 298 2.83 4.92 -7.48
N ALA A 299 3.69 5.86 -7.06
CA ALA A 299 4.02 6.07 -5.65
C ALA A 299 4.47 7.52 -5.41
N VAL A 300 4.25 7.97 -4.19
CA VAL A 300 4.95 9.12 -3.60
C VAL A 300 5.91 8.54 -2.57
N VAL A 301 7.17 8.98 -2.55
CA VAL A 301 8.20 8.50 -1.63
C VAL A 301 8.77 9.70 -0.89
N CYS A 302 8.60 9.72 0.43
CA CYS A 302 9.16 10.78 1.28
C CYS A 302 10.38 10.23 2.01
N LYS A 303 11.57 10.67 1.64
CA LYS A 303 12.82 10.34 2.33
C LYS A 303 13.32 11.58 3.05
N GLU A 304 13.68 11.48 4.32
CA GLU A 304 14.14 12.63 5.10
C GLU A 304 15.51 13.12 4.66
N SER A 305 16.41 12.22 4.26
CA SER A 305 17.82 12.52 3.94
C SER A 305 18.12 12.69 2.44
N GLU A 306 17.41 11.99 1.56
CA GLU A 306 17.72 11.92 0.13
C GLU A 306 16.78 12.76 -0.75
N GLY A 307 15.83 13.43 -0.12
CA GLY A 307 14.78 14.16 -0.83
C GLY A 307 13.57 13.29 -1.20
N SER A 308 12.42 13.92 -1.25
CA SER A 308 11.16 13.26 -1.60
C SER A 308 10.95 13.29 -3.11
N PHE A 309 10.39 12.22 -3.64
CA PHE A 309 10.12 12.08 -5.07
C PHE A 309 8.82 11.34 -5.33
N MET A 310 8.33 11.45 -6.53
CA MET A 310 7.17 10.72 -7.02
C MET A 310 7.61 9.76 -8.12
N VAL A 311 7.04 8.55 -8.12
CA VAL A 311 7.21 7.58 -9.20
C VAL A 311 6.06 7.72 -10.15
N LEU A 312 6.36 8.04 -11.39
CA LEU A 312 5.42 8.13 -12.50
C LEU A 312 5.60 6.97 -13.45
N HIS A 313 4.50 6.43 -13.94
CA HIS A 313 4.48 5.63 -15.14
C HIS A 313 4.05 6.50 -16.32
N ILE A 314 4.87 6.51 -17.36
CA ILE A 314 4.58 7.10 -18.67
C ILE A 314 4.67 5.99 -19.72
N PRO A 315 4.27 6.19 -20.98
CA PRO A 315 4.33 5.14 -21.99
C PRO A 315 5.69 4.46 -22.06
N GLY A 316 5.74 3.17 -21.73
CA GLY A 316 6.92 2.32 -21.73
C GLY A 316 7.93 2.53 -20.60
N LYS A 317 7.76 3.50 -19.70
CA LYS A 317 8.80 3.84 -18.72
C LYS A 317 8.25 4.11 -17.32
N ALA A 318 9.04 3.79 -16.29
CA ALA A 318 8.86 4.30 -14.94
C ALA A 318 9.93 5.37 -14.65
N ILE A 319 9.50 6.50 -14.15
CA ILE A 319 10.35 7.70 -13.93
C ILE A 319 10.21 8.16 -12.48
N SER A 320 11.32 8.50 -11.85
CA SER A 320 11.37 9.24 -10.60
C SER A 320 11.35 10.73 -10.88
N TYR A 321 10.43 11.47 -10.27
CA TYR A 321 10.33 12.93 -10.31
C TYR A 321 10.66 13.51 -8.94
N SER A 322 11.78 14.25 -8.83
CA SER A 322 12.20 14.92 -7.60
C SER A 322 11.32 16.14 -7.33
N PHE A 323 10.71 16.23 -6.14
CA PHE A 323 9.92 17.40 -5.76
C PHE A 323 10.78 18.64 -5.51
N LYS A 324 12.04 18.45 -5.07
CA LYS A 324 12.97 19.54 -4.76
C LYS A 324 13.49 20.20 -6.03
N ASP A 325 14.05 19.40 -6.92
CA ASP A 325 14.82 19.90 -8.07
C ASP A 325 14.00 19.88 -9.35
N ARG A 326 12.80 19.27 -9.34
CA ARG A 326 11.94 19.03 -10.51
C ARG A 326 12.64 18.25 -11.62
N THR A 327 13.68 17.50 -11.26
CA THR A 327 14.42 16.64 -12.18
C THR A 327 13.77 15.27 -12.30
N CYS A 328 13.96 14.65 -13.46
CA CYS A 328 13.43 13.32 -13.75
C CYS A 328 14.58 12.35 -13.98
N THR A 329 14.45 11.14 -13.42
CA THR A 329 15.41 10.04 -13.60
C THR A 329 14.67 8.80 -14.03
N LEU A 330 15.16 8.14 -15.08
CA LEU A 330 14.63 6.84 -15.52
C LEU A 330 14.90 5.79 -14.44
N LEU A 331 13.84 5.16 -13.92
CA LEU A 331 13.94 4.03 -13.01
C LEU A 331 13.92 2.69 -13.76
N HIS A 332 13.05 2.59 -14.77
CA HIS A 332 12.88 1.36 -15.52
C HIS A 332 12.33 1.64 -16.91
N ASP A 333 12.83 0.87 -17.89
CA ASP A 333 12.32 0.83 -19.26
C ASP A 333 11.61 -0.51 -19.45
N PHE A 334 10.29 -0.46 -19.67
CA PHE A 334 9.51 -1.67 -19.85
C PHE A 334 9.68 -2.19 -21.27
N ALA A 335 9.85 -3.50 -21.40
CA ALA A 335 9.97 -4.13 -22.72
C ALA A 335 8.73 -3.84 -23.60
N PRO A 336 8.90 -3.76 -24.93
CA PRO A 336 7.80 -3.64 -25.87
C PRO A 336 6.73 -4.72 -25.62
N GLY A 337 5.45 -4.32 -25.55
CA GLY A 337 4.33 -5.21 -25.22
C GLY A 337 3.84 -5.11 -23.76
N CYS A 338 4.54 -4.36 -22.89
CA CYS A 338 4.00 -3.93 -21.61
C CYS A 338 3.17 -2.64 -21.69
N THR A 339 3.04 -2.05 -22.87
CA THR A 339 2.10 -0.96 -23.19
C THR A 339 0.89 -1.56 -23.87
N ASP A 340 -0.29 -1.00 -23.63
CA ASP A 340 -1.45 -1.33 -24.44
C ASP A 340 -1.26 -0.86 -25.89
N ILE A 341 -2.16 -1.34 -26.78
CA ILE A 341 -2.09 -1.10 -28.22
C ILE A 341 -2.16 0.39 -28.60
N GLU A 342 -2.54 1.25 -27.65
CA GLU A 342 -2.76 2.70 -27.85
C GLU A 342 -1.70 3.58 -27.16
N GLY A 343 -0.61 3.01 -26.60
CA GLY A 343 0.41 3.76 -25.86
C GLY A 343 -0.09 4.33 -24.53
N CYS A 344 -1.16 3.75 -24.00
CA CYS A 344 -1.70 4.11 -22.68
C CYS A 344 -0.81 3.62 -21.54
N THR A 345 -0.99 4.22 -20.38
CA THR A 345 -0.31 3.76 -19.17
C THR A 345 -0.88 2.41 -18.73
N THR A 346 -0.04 1.38 -18.70
CA THR A 346 -0.42 0.02 -18.36
C THR A 346 -0.77 -0.15 -16.90
N PHE A 347 -0.16 0.68 -16.01
CA PHE A 347 -0.31 0.56 -14.57
C PHE A 347 -1.11 1.73 -14.01
N GLU A 348 -2.14 1.43 -13.26
CA GLU A 348 -2.87 2.39 -12.44
C GLU A 348 -2.49 2.22 -10.96
N GLY A 349 -2.78 3.22 -10.12
CA GLY A 349 -2.47 3.15 -8.71
C GLY A 349 -3.00 1.90 -7.98
N LYS A 350 -4.12 1.32 -8.43
CA LYS A 350 -4.67 0.05 -7.90
C LYS A 350 -3.83 -1.20 -8.21
N ASP A 351 -2.93 -1.11 -9.20
CA ASP A 351 -2.07 -2.21 -9.64
C ASP A 351 -0.66 -2.13 -9.04
N VAL A 352 -0.47 -1.24 -8.07
CA VAL A 352 0.82 -0.94 -7.45
C VAL A 352 0.80 -1.32 -5.98
N TYR A 353 1.77 -2.14 -5.56
CA TYR A 353 1.89 -2.61 -4.19
C TYR A 353 3.31 -2.30 -3.68
N PRO A 354 3.45 -1.35 -2.73
CA PRO A 354 4.74 -1.03 -2.14
C PRO A 354 5.36 -2.24 -1.42
N TYR A 355 6.65 -2.47 -1.62
CA TYR A 355 7.42 -3.44 -0.87
C TYR A 355 8.21 -2.75 0.24
N ILE A 356 7.93 -3.18 1.47
CA ILE A 356 8.65 -2.78 2.67
C ILE A 356 9.16 -4.05 3.32
N GLY A 357 10.47 -4.15 3.57
CA GLY A 357 11.05 -5.28 4.29
C GLY A 357 10.54 -5.30 5.74
N THR A 358 9.99 -6.45 6.19
CA THR A 358 9.52 -6.62 7.56
C THR A 358 9.70 -8.05 8.03
N PHE A 359 10.00 -8.23 9.31
CA PHE A 359 10.02 -9.54 9.97
C PHE A 359 8.72 -9.85 10.71
N ALA A 360 7.66 -9.07 10.47
CA ALA A 360 6.35 -9.28 11.08
C ALA A 360 5.85 -10.72 10.86
N ARG A 361 5.30 -11.30 11.91
CA ARG A 361 4.76 -12.66 11.88
C ARG A 361 3.42 -12.71 11.16
N VAL A 362 3.15 -13.82 10.49
CA VAL A 362 1.90 -14.06 9.75
C VAL A 362 1.19 -15.36 10.15
N GLY A 363 1.62 -16.04 11.18
CA GLY A 363 1.06 -17.32 11.62
C GLY A 363 0.31 -17.26 12.93
N SER A 364 -0.25 -18.41 13.36
CA SER A 364 -0.86 -18.55 14.68
C SER A 364 0.16 -18.26 15.77
N TRP A 365 -0.19 -17.36 16.65
CA TRP A 365 0.54 -17.12 17.89
C TRP A 365 0.33 -18.35 18.79
N PRO A 366 1.37 -18.84 19.50
CA PRO A 366 1.11 -19.77 20.59
C PRO A 366 0.15 -19.07 21.53
N LEU A 367 -0.98 -19.72 21.81
CA LEU A 367 -1.89 -19.25 22.85
C LEU A 367 -1.05 -19.07 24.12
N ALA A 368 -1.03 -17.85 24.66
CA ALA A 368 -0.44 -17.62 25.96
C ALA A 368 -1.12 -18.61 26.92
N ASN A 369 -0.33 -19.52 27.50
CA ASN A 369 -0.83 -20.40 28.54
C ASN A 369 -1.41 -19.51 29.65
N VAL A 370 -2.73 -19.40 29.69
CA VAL A 370 -3.46 -18.84 30.83
C VAL A 370 -3.31 -19.91 31.91
N GLY A 371 -2.27 -19.75 32.74
CA GLY A 371 -2.07 -20.51 33.97
C GLY A 371 -2.95 -19.99 35.09
#